data_db8adeb8358a099da23c12a2611a88cb
#
_entry.id   db8adeb8358a099da23c12a2611a88cb
#
_cell.length_a   1.000
_cell.length_b   1.000
_cell.length_c   1.000
_cell.angle_alpha   90.00
_cell.angle_beta   90.00
_cell.angle_gamma   90.00
#
_symmetry.space_group_name_H-M   'P 1'
#
loop_
_entity.id
_entity.type
_entity.pdbx_description
1 polymer ?
#
loop_
_entity_poly.entity_id
_entity_poly.type
_entity_poly.pdbx_seq_one_letter_code
_entity_poly.pdbx_strand_id
1 'polypeptide(L)'
;MKKMIWVTFQKEGIHKYPAALTDPNLATGDEYDVSFLGYPHRHIFHFKVAIEVFHDDRDIEFIQFKRWLENLYKGAILALDFKSCEMIAEELYTQINARYPGRAVWIDVSEDGENGCHIQFDKE
;
A
#
# COMPACT_ATOMS: atom_id res chain seq x y z
N MET A 1 -2.74 26.32 -3.42
CA MET A 1 -1.83 25.30 -2.88
C MET A 1 -2.63 24.10 -2.41
N LYS A 2 -2.01 22.94 -2.40
CA LYS A 2 -2.61 21.71 -1.89
C LYS A 2 -2.04 21.43 -0.50
N LYS A 3 -2.92 21.22 0.48
CA LYS A 3 -2.52 20.82 1.83
C LYS A 3 -2.88 19.36 2.04
N MET A 4 -1.95 18.59 2.59
CA MET A 4 -2.14 17.18 2.87
C MET A 4 -1.83 16.92 4.34
N ILE A 5 -2.66 16.13 4.99
CA ILE A 5 -2.24 15.45 6.23
C ILE A 5 -1.79 14.04 5.87
N TRP A 6 -0.96 13.43 6.69
CA TRP A 6 -0.50 12.06 6.41
C TRP A 6 -0.35 11.25 7.69
N VAL A 7 -0.50 9.94 7.52
CA VAL A 7 -0.31 8.95 8.58
C VAL A 7 0.49 7.78 8.06
N THR A 8 1.14 7.06 8.96
CA THR A 8 1.85 5.83 8.64
C THR A 8 1.37 4.70 9.54
N PHE A 9 1.39 3.49 9.00
CA PHE A 9 1.15 2.28 9.78
C PHE A 9 1.83 1.09 9.11
N GLN A 10 1.92 -0.02 9.83
CA GLN A 10 2.58 -1.23 9.37
C GLN A 10 1.65 -2.43 9.53
N LYS A 11 1.81 -3.42 8.67
CA LYS A 11 1.05 -4.66 8.76
C LYS A 11 1.86 -5.82 8.18
N GLU A 12 1.96 -6.92 8.91
CA GLU A 12 2.56 -8.14 8.37
C GLU A 12 1.62 -8.77 7.34
N GLY A 13 2.19 -9.23 6.23
CA GLY A 13 1.42 -9.89 5.18
C GLY A 13 2.23 -10.96 4.46
N ILE A 14 1.52 -11.86 3.78
CA ILE A 14 2.09 -12.93 2.96
C ILE A 14 1.55 -12.76 1.55
N HIS A 15 2.44 -12.75 0.57
CA HIS A 15 2.08 -12.76 -0.84
C HIS A 15 3.06 -13.58 -1.67
N LYS A 16 2.78 -13.73 -2.94
CA LYS A 16 3.66 -14.40 -3.91
C LYS A 16 3.56 -13.71 -5.26
N TYR A 17 4.59 -13.86 -6.08
CA TYR A 17 4.60 -13.35 -7.45
C TYR A 17 4.79 -14.53 -8.42
N PRO A 18 3.69 -15.17 -8.91
CA PRO A 18 3.78 -16.39 -9.71
C PRO A 18 4.60 -16.24 -11.00
N ALA A 19 4.55 -15.07 -11.65
CA ALA A 19 5.29 -14.84 -12.87
C ALA A 19 6.82 -14.91 -12.67
N ALA A 20 7.30 -14.73 -11.44
CA ALA A 20 8.72 -14.86 -11.13
C ALA A 20 9.28 -16.26 -11.36
N LEU A 21 8.43 -17.30 -11.40
CA LEU A 21 8.83 -18.69 -11.68
C LEU A 21 8.82 -19.03 -13.17
N THR A 22 8.12 -18.27 -14.00
CA THR A 22 7.86 -18.63 -15.39
C THR A 22 8.36 -17.59 -16.39
N ASP A 23 8.48 -16.32 -16.00
CA ASP A 23 8.96 -15.26 -16.89
C ASP A 23 10.48 -15.40 -17.07
N PRO A 24 10.98 -15.58 -18.31
CA PRO A 24 12.43 -15.74 -18.56
C PRO A 24 13.26 -14.52 -18.17
N ASN A 25 12.65 -13.33 -18.06
CA ASN A 25 13.34 -12.13 -17.61
C ASN A 25 13.51 -12.09 -16.09
N LEU A 26 12.80 -12.95 -15.36
CA LEU A 26 12.82 -13.01 -13.90
C LEU A 26 13.44 -14.29 -13.40
N ALA A 27 13.04 -15.45 -13.97
CA ALA A 27 13.60 -16.76 -13.69
C ALA A 27 14.74 -17.04 -14.69
N THR A 28 15.87 -16.39 -14.48
CA THR A 28 17.00 -16.40 -15.41
C THR A 28 17.99 -17.54 -15.20
N GLY A 29 17.90 -18.25 -14.06
CA GLY A 29 18.87 -19.24 -13.64
C GLY A 29 20.09 -18.65 -12.95
N ASP A 30 20.20 -17.34 -12.83
CA ASP A 30 21.23 -16.65 -12.07
C ASP A 30 20.87 -16.66 -10.57
N GLU A 31 21.86 -16.83 -9.70
CA GLU A 31 21.63 -16.83 -8.24
C GLU A 31 21.05 -15.52 -7.70
N TYR A 32 21.21 -14.44 -8.45
CA TYR A 32 20.68 -13.11 -8.08
C TYR A 32 19.33 -12.78 -8.73
N ASP A 33 18.71 -13.75 -9.42
CA ASP A 33 17.38 -13.50 -9.97
C ASP A 33 16.31 -13.47 -8.86
N VAL A 34 15.09 -13.13 -9.26
CA VAL A 34 13.97 -12.96 -8.32
C VAL A 34 12.96 -14.10 -8.36
N SER A 35 13.36 -15.27 -8.87
CA SER A 35 12.45 -16.41 -8.99
C SER A 35 11.87 -16.87 -7.65
N PHE A 36 12.60 -16.67 -6.55
CA PHE A 36 12.12 -17.00 -5.20
C PHE A 36 10.81 -16.26 -4.83
N LEU A 37 10.53 -15.13 -5.46
CA LEU A 37 9.29 -14.36 -5.23
C LEU A 37 8.04 -15.12 -5.71
N GLY A 38 8.21 -16.17 -6.52
CA GLY A 38 7.11 -17.02 -6.96
C GLY A 38 6.50 -17.87 -5.85
N TYR A 39 7.21 -18.06 -4.74
CA TYR A 39 6.74 -18.79 -3.58
C TYR A 39 6.16 -17.84 -2.53
N PRO A 40 5.22 -18.29 -1.67
CA PRO A 40 4.70 -17.45 -0.59
C PRO A 40 5.83 -16.96 0.31
N HIS A 41 5.86 -15.68 0.59
CA HIS A 41 6.86 -15.05 1.44
C HIS A 41 6.23 -13.92 2.26
N ARG A 42 6.85 -13.63 3.39
CA ARG A 42 6.39 -12.63 4.35
C ARG A 42 7.14 -11.34 4.21
N HIS A 43 6.40 -10.23 4.43
CA HIS A 43 6.97 -8.90 4.61
C HIS A 43 6.24 -8.16 5.71
N ILE A 44 6.90 -7.17 6.29
CA ILE A 44 6.21 -6.12 7.01
C ILE A 44 5.89 -5.03 5.98
N PHE A 45 4.61 -4.90 5.65
CA PHE A 45 4.17 -3.85 4.73
C PHE A 45 4.07 -2.54 5.47
N HIS A 46 4.71 -1.50 4.92
CA HIS A 46 4.67 -0.15 5.44
C HIS A 46 3.75 0.69 4.56
N PHE A 47 2.85 1.38 5.20
CA PHE A 47 1.88 2.25 4.52
C PHE A 47 2.13 3.69 4.92
N LYS A 48 2.09 4.59 3.97
CA LYS A 48 2.00 6.02 4.22
C LYS A 48 0.85 6.56 3.37
N VAL A 49 -0.12 7.19 4.00
CA VAL A 49 -1.30 7.72 3.32
C VAL A 49 -1.41 9.20 3.61
N ALA A 50 -1.39 10.00 2.56
CA ALA A 50 -1.65 11.43 2.62
C ALA A 50 -2.98 11.72 1.98
N ILE A 51 -3.78 12.59 2.58
CA ILE A 51 -5.09 12.99 2.06
C ILE A 51 -5.23 14.50 2.09
N GLU A 52 -5.80 15.04 1.03
CA GLU A 52 -6.03 16.47 0.89
C GLU A 52 -7.02 16.98 1.92
N VAL A 53 -6.71 18.12 2.53
CA VAL A 53 -7.56 18.83 3.46
C VAL A 53 -7.81 20.26 2.96
N PHE A 54 -8.95 20.83 3.32
CA PHE A 54 -9.41 22.09 2.76
C PHE A 54 -9.34 23.28 3.74
N HIS A 55 -9.02 23.00 5.00
CA HIS A 55 -8.74 24.05 5.98
C HIS A 55 -7.72 23.58 7.01
N ASP A 56 -7.25 24.49 7.85
CA ASP A 56 -6.10 24.27 8.71
C ASP A 56 -6.43 23.68 10.09
N ASP A 57 -7.69 23.52 10.41
CA ASP A 57 -8.10 23.08 11.75
C ASP A 57 -8.84 21.72 11.69
N ARG A 58 -8.06 20.68 11.51
CA ARG A 58 -8.55 19.29 11.62
C ARG A 58 -9.76 18.98 10.72
N ASP A 59 -9.70 19.39 9.47
CA ASP A 59 -10.69 18.98 8.46
C ASP A 59 -10.86 17.46 8.47
N ILE A 60 -9.73 16.74 8.53
CA ILE A 60 -9.69 15.31 8.85
C ILE A 60 -8.72 15.16 10.02
N GLU A 61 -9.16 14.61 11.14
CA GLU A 61 -8.31 14.39 12.29
C GLU A 61 -7.44 13.14 12.05
N PHE A 62 -6.12 13.29 12.08
CA PHE A 62 -5.21 12.25 11.60
C PHE A 62 -5.14 11.00 12.48
N ILE A 63 -5.39 11.09 13.79
CA ILE A 63 -5.42 9.89 14.66
C ILE A 63 -6.65 9.04 14.33
N GLN A 64 -7.81 9.68 14.15
CA GLN A 64 -9.02 8.98 13.71
C GLN A 64 -8.85 8.35 12.34
N PHE A 65 -8.22 9.09 11.42
CA PHE A 65 -7.93 8.61 10.07
C PHE A 65 -7.02 7.37 10.10
N LYS A 66 -5.94 7.45 10.87
CA LYS A 66 -5.01 6.33 11.03
C LYS A 66 -5.72 5.09 11.62
N ARG A 67 -6.52 5.26 12.65
CA ARG A 67 -7.26 4.15 13.26
C ARG A 67 -8.25 3.51 12.30
N TRP A 68 -8.90 4.33 11.50
CA TRP A 68 -9.81 3.83 10.49
C TRP A 68 -9.06 3.01 9.42
N LEU A 69 -7.92 3.52 8.94
CA LEU A 69 -7.08 2.77 7.99
C LEU A 69 -6.59 1.45 8.58
N GLU A 70 -6.08 1.47 9.80
CA GLU A 70 -5.63 0.24 10.46
C GLU A 70 -6.75 -0.79 10.60
N ASN A 71 -7.97 -0.35 10.84
CA ASN A 71 -9.14 -1.22 10.94
C ASN A 71 -9.55 -1.88 9.61
N LEU A 72 -9.15 -1.33 8.48
CA LEU A 72 -9.36 -1.98 7.18
C LEU A 72 -8.52 -3.25 7.03
N TYR A 73 -7.41 -3.35 7.77
CA TYR A 73 -6.48 -4.47 7.75
C TYR A 73 -6.52 -5.22 9.07
N LYS A 74 -7.66 -5.84 9.37
CA LYS A 74 -7.82 -6.65 10.59
C LYS A 74 -7.13 -8.00 10.44
N GLY A 75 -6.66 -8.55 11.55
CA GLY A 75 -5.98 -9.83 11.59
C GLY A 75 -4.50 -9.69 11.89
N ALA A 76 -3.88 -10.79 12.34
CA ALA A 76 -2.47 -10.80 12.70
C ALA A 76 -1.57 -10.74 11.47
N ILE A 77 -1.93 -11.48 10.42
CA ILE A 77 -1.18 -11.58 9.17
C ILE A 77 -2.17 -11.49 8.02
N LEU A 78 -1.89 -10.62 7.04
CA LEU A 78 -2.73 -10.47 5.87
C LEU A 78 -2.39 -11.51 4.82
N ALA A 79 -3.42 -12.19 4.30
CA ALA A 79 -3.30 -13.08 3.15
C ALA A 79 -3.51 -12.23 1.89
N LEU A 80 -2.43 -11.85 1.23
CA LEU A 80 -2.46 -10.93 0.09
C LEU A 80 -2.43 -11.63 -1.26
N ASP A 81 -2.40 -12.96 -1.28
CA ASP A 81 -2.32 -13.77 -2.49
C ASP A 81 -1.16 -13.34 -3.40
N PHE A 82 -1.48 -12.85 -4.60
CA PHE A 82 -0.48 -12.38 -5.56
C PHE A 82 -0.43 -10.84 -5.65
N LYS A 83 -0.99 -10.12 -4.69
CA LYS A 83 -1.07 -8.66 -4.77
C LYS A 83 0.29 -8.01 -4.66
N SER A 84 0.57 -7.13 -5.62
CA SER A 84 1.72 -6.23 -5.58
C SER A 84 1.45 -5.04 -4.67
N CYS A 85 2.47 -4.26 -4.35
CA CYS A 85 2.30 -3.01 -3.61
C CYS A 85 1.35 -2.05 -4.35
N GLU A 86 1.42 -1.99 -5.68
CA GLU A 86 0.54 -1.16 -6.51
C GLU A 86 -0.92 -1.58 -6.39
N MET A 87 -1.18 -2.89 -6.42
CA MET A 87 -2.55 -3.43 -6.28
C MET A 87 -3.11 -3.14 -4.88
N ILE A 88 -2.29 -3.29 -3.86
CA ILE A 88 -2.66 -2.98 -2.47
C ILE A 88 -3.01 -1.49 -2.35
N ALA A 89 -2.19 -0.62 -2.93
CA ALA A 89 -2.43 0.82 -2.90
C ALA A 89 -3.74 1.21 -3.62
N GLU A 90 -4.01 0.62 -4.77
CA GLU A 90 -5.24 0.90 -5.53
C GLU A 90 -6.49 0.43 -4.78
N GLU A 91 -6.46 -0.73 -4.16
CA GLU A 91 -7.56 -1.23 -3.33
C GLU A 91 -7.80 -0.31 -2.13
N LEU A 92 -6.71 0.14 -1.49
CA LEU A 92 -6.80 1.07 -0.37
C LEU A 92 -7.41 2.40 -0.81
N TYR A 93 -6.99 2.92 -1.96
CA TYR A 93 -7.56 4.15 -2.50
C TYR A 93 -9.09 4.03 -2.70
N THR A 94 -9.56 2.90 -3.22
CA THR A 94 -10.99 2.68 -3.42
C THR A 94 -11.77 2.83 -2.10
N GLN A 95 -11.23 2.29 -1.01
CA GLN A 95 -11.84 2.42 0.32
C GLN A 95 -11.81 3.87 0.83
N ILE A 96 -10.69 4.53 0.64
CA ILE A 96 -10.52 5.92 1.08
C ILE A 96 -11.46 6.85 0.30
N ASN A 97 -11.51 6.70 -1.01
CA ASN A 97 -12.36 7.52 -1.86
C ASN A 97 -13.86 7.32 -1.57
N ALA A 98 -14.26 6.13 -1.17
CA ALA A 98 -15.64 5.85 -0.78
C ALA A 98 -16.03 6.63 0.47
N ARG A 99 -15.11 6.79 1.43
CA ARG A 99 -15.37 7.51 2.68
C ARG A 99 -15.12 9.01 2.57
N TYR A 100 -14.09 9.41 1.85
CA TYR A 100 -13.63 10.80 1.72
C TYR A 100 -13.54 11.20 0.24
N PRO A 101 -14.68 11.30 -0.47
CA PRO A 101 -14.66 11.57 -1.90
C PRO A 101 -14.16 12.98 -2.22
N GLY A 102 -13.68 13.16 -3.46
CA GLY A 102 -13.33 14.48 -3.99
C GLY A 102 -12.01 15.05 -3.45
N ARG A 103 -11.11 14.20 -2.99
CA ARG A 103 -9.82 14.61 -2.42
C ARG A 103 -8.68 13.92 -3.14
N ALA A 104 -7.56 14.61 -3.32
CA ALA A 104 -6.33 13.95 -3.72
C ALA A 104 -5.83 13.06 -2.58
N VAL A 105 -5.35 11.88 -2.93
CA VAL A 105 -4.81 10.90 -1.97
C VAL A 105 -3.50 10.38 -2.52
N TRP A 106 -2.44 10.40 -1.72
CA TRP A 106 -1.15 9.85 -2.08
C TRP A 106 -0.88 8.65 -1.17
N ILE A 107 -0.54 7.52 -1.77
CA ILE A 107 -0.34 6.27 -1.04
C ILE A 107 1.02 5.70 -1.37
N ASP A 108 1.80 5.42 -0.33
CA ASP A 108 3.01 4.63 -0.41
C ASP A 108 2.74 3.27 0.22
N VAL A 109 3.08 2.21 -0.47
CA VAL A 109 3.09 0.85 0.06
C VAL A 109 4.46 0.27 -0.21
N SER A 110 5.13 -0.20 0.83
CA SER A 110 6.46 -0.78 0.70
C SER A 110 6.57 -2.10 1.45
N GLU A 111 7.50 -2.92 0.97
CA GLU A 111 7.91 -4.17 1.62
C GLU A 111 9.11 -3.87 2.51
N ASP A 112 8.94 -4.07 3.81
CA ASP A 112 9.99 -3.89 4.83
C ASP A 112 10.57 -2.47 4.87
N GLY A 113 9.88 -1.49 4.27
CA GLY A 113 10.35 -0.12 4.18
C GLY A 113 11.50 0.09 3.20
N GLU A 114 11.83 -0.92 2.39
CA GLU A 114 13.00 -0.87 1.49
C GLU A 114 12.63 -0.68 0.03
N ASN A 115 11.54 -1.31 -0.41
CA ASN A 115 11.08 -1.26 -1.80
C ASN A 115 9.57 -1.11 -1.81
N GLY A 116 9.04 -0.36 -2.74
CA GLY A 116 7.60 -0.20 -2.81
C GLY A 116 7.16 0.70 -3.95
N CYS A 117 5.93 1.15 -3.86
CA CYS A 117 5.34 2.08 -4.81
C CYS A 117 4.87 3.36 -4.11
N HIS A 118 4.78 4.42 -4.89
CA HIS A 118 4.17 5.68 -4.53
C HIS A 118 3.17 6.05 -5.61
N ILE A 119 1.91 6.16 -5.27
CA ILE A 119 0.86 6.52 -6.23
C ILE A 119 0.16 7.78 -5.77
N GLN A 120 0.03 8.73 -6.68
CA GLN A 120 -0.70 9.98 -6.46
C GLN A 120 -2.04 9.87 -7.20
N PHE A 121 -3.11 9.73 -6.44
CA PHE A 121 -4.46 9.69 -6.98
C PHE A 121 -5.02 11.11 -6.97
N ASP A 122 -5.23 11.67 -8.14
CA ASP A 122 -5.81 12.99 -8.27
C ASP A 122 -7.30 12.95 -7.97
N LYS A 123 -7.83 14.06 -7.47
CA LYS A 123 -9.27 14.16 -7.25
C LYS A 123 -10.01 14.22 -8.57
N GLU A 124 -11.12 13.54 -8.62
CA GLU A 124 -12.02 13.53 -9.77
C GLU A 124 -13.00 14.70 -9.75
#